data_acf71f9c66bb5581b322f082ea68e71e
#
_entry.id   acf71f9c66bb5581b322f082ea68e71e
#
_cell.length_a   1.000
_cell.length_b   1.000
_cell.length_c   1.000
_cell.angle_alpha   90.00
_cell.angle_beta   90.00
_cell.angle_gamma   90.00
#
_symmetry.space_group_name_H-M   'P 1'
#
loop_
_entity.id
_entity.type
_entity.pdbx_description
1 polymer ?
#
loop_
_entity_poly.entity_id
_entity_poly.type
_entity_poly.pdbx_seq_one_letter_code
_entity_poly.pdbx_strand_id
1 'polypeptide(L)'
;MSTAKTSSRGRRALIAASLAGLVLLFVLGSVFSSGRAIETGGSLLQARVEISEYMTSNSAAFPDKNGLFSDWVELHNTTDGRISLGGWALTDGNTTWLFPSRTLEAGEYLVVFCDGDGKDPLHADFRLKAAGGETLSLKDSSGQVEDSTVTIQLQTNVSAVRTQAGFVESAHSTPGYPNTDEGYAAYLATRTGTAGAVVLNEVMAKNTITLPDGDGTYPDYVEVLNRSDEPVDLRGYG
;
A
#
# COMPACT_ATOMS: atom_id res chain seq x y z
N MET A 1 -24.29 64.27 -39.98
CA MET A 1 -23.48 63.79 -41.14
C MET A 1 -23.44 62.28 -40.92
N SER A 2 -24.34 61.54 -41.57
CA SER A 2 -24.19 60.90 -42.86
C SER A 2 -23.05 59.92 -42.89
N THR A 3 -23.15 58.68 -43.19
CA THR A 3 -24.02 57.85 -44.04
C THR A 3 -23.67 56.38 -43.75
N ALA A 4 -24.63 55.50 -43.55
CA ALA A 4 -25.17 54.52 -44.51
C ALA A 4 -24.26 53.35 -44.82
N LYS A 5 -24.78 52.15 -44.41
CA LYS A 5 -25.32 51.07 -45.29
C LYS A 5 -24.27 50.27 -46.04
N THR A 6 -24.22 48.95 -45.83
CA THR A 6 -25.03 48.01 -46.63
C THR A 6 -24.92 46.56 -46.10
N SER A 7 -26.05 45.94 -46.22
CA SER A 7 -26.39 44.53 -46.13
C SER A 7 -25.73 43.68 -47.20
N SER A 8 -25.38 42.41 -46.89
CA SER A 8 -25.47 41.34 -47.88
C SER A 8 -25.75 40.02 -47.22
N ARG A 9 -26.95 39.52 -47.48
CA ARG A 9 -27.40 38.15 -47.29
C ARG A 9 -26.72 37.26 -48.33
N GLY A 10 -26.23 36.12 -47.94
CA GLY A 10 -25.76 35.03 -48.81
C GLY A 10 -25.95 33.68 -48.15
N ARG A 11 -27.06 33.15 -48.34
CA ARG A 11 -27.55 31.85 -48.85
C ARG A 11 -26.78 30.61 -48.41
N ARG A 12 -27.55 29.76 -47.77
CA ARG A 12 -27.36 28.34 -47.52
C ARG A 12 -27.06 27.54 -48.78
N ALA A 13 -26.12 26.64 -48.72
CA ALA A 13 -26.05 25.49 -49.61
C ALA A 13 -25.87 24.22 -48.75
N LEU A 14 -26.91 23.43 -48.68
CA LEU A 14 -26.84 22.03 -48.28
C LEU A 14 -26.21 21.25 -49.46
N ILE A 15 -25.15 20.52 -49.19
CA ILE A 15 -24.67 19.47 -50.07
C ILE A 15 -24.83 18.17 -49.33
N ALA A 16 -25.86 17.43 -49.68
CA ALA A 16 -26.00 16.02 -49.37
C ALA A 16 -25.10 15.23 -50.33
N ALA A 17 -24.09 14.58 -49.86
CA ALA A 17 -23.34 13.60 -50.64
C ALA A 17 -23.63 12.22 -50.05
N SER A 18 -24.46 11.48 -50.78
CA SER A 18 -24.61 10.03 -50.61
C SER A 18 -23.35 9.36 -51.13
N LEU A 19 -22.69 8.57 -50.31
CA LEU A 19 -21.70 7.61 -50.77
C LEU A 19 -22.31 6.22 -50.71
N ALA A 20 -22.62 5.74 -51.87
CA ALA A 20 -22.91 4.34 -52.15
C ALA A 20 -21.66 3.48 -51.92
N GLY A 21 -21.92 2.30 -51.46
CA GLY A 21 -20.92 1.33 -51.03
C GLY A 21 -19.94 0.84 -52.09
N LEU A 22 -18.83 0.41 -51.62
CA LEU A 22 -18.02 -0.58 -52.31
C LEU A 22 -17.77 -1.73 -51.31
N VAL A 23 -18.59 -2.76 -51.43
CA VAL A 23 -18.34 -4.06 -50.78
C VAL A 23 -17.34 -4.78 -51.64
N LEU A 24 -16.08 -4.85 -51.21
CA LEU A 24 -15.07 -5.67 -51.85
C LEU A 24 -15.09 -7.05 -51.16
N LEU A 25 -15.76 -8.00 -51.78
CA LEU A 25 -15.73 -9.40 -51.43
C LEU A 25 -14.37 -9.98 -51.84
N PHE A 26 -13.46 -10.19 -50.90
CA PHE A 26 -12.34 -11.11 -51.10
C PHE A 26 -12.75 -12.52 -50.65
N VAL A 27 -13.12 -13.35 -51.59
CA VAL A 27 -13.17 -14.80 -51.41
C VAL A 27 -11.73 -15.30 -51.54
N LEU A 28 -11.06 -15.56 -50.47
CA LEU A 28 -9.82 -16.31 -50.44
C LEU A 28 -10.08 -17.71 -49.86
N GLY A 29 -9.75 -18.69 -50.66
CA GLY A 29 -10.02 -20.08 -50.43
C GLY A 29 -9.48 -20.59 -49.10
N SER A 30 -10.27 -21.38 -48.44
CA SER A 30 -9.99 -22.18 -47.29
C SER A 30 -8.95 -23.26 -47.63
N VAL A 31 -7.73 -23.07 -47.15
CA VAL A 31 -6.82 -24.20 -46.93
C VAL A 31 -7.04 -24.62 -45.48
N PHE A 32 -7.80 -25.70 -45.28
CA PHE A 32 -7.89 -26.38 -43.98
C PHE A 32 -6.51 -26.97 -43.66
N SER A 33 -5.70 -26.23 -42.91
CA SER A 33 -4.64 -26.77 -42.08
C SER A 33 -5.25 -26.97 -40.70
N SER A 34 -5.48 -28.21 -40.31
CA SER A 34 -5.84 -28.60 -38.95
C SER A 34 -4.63 -28.41 -38.02
N GLY A 35 -4.24 -27.16 -37.83
CA GLY A 35 -3.39 -26.74 -36.75
C GLY A 35 -4.28 -26.46 -35.53
N ARG A 36 -4.19 -27.34 -34.55
CA ARG A 36 -4.75 -27.15 -33.23
C ARG A 36 -4.24 -25.79 -32.71
N ALA A 37 -5.07 -24.78 -32.72
CA ALA A 37 -4.78 -23.55 -31.98
C ALA A 37 -4.64 -23.96 -30.50
N ILE A 38 -3.41 -23.85 -30.01
CA ILE A 38 -3.18 -23.90 -28.58
C ILE A 38 -3.75 -22.57 -28.09
N GLU A 39 -4.97 -22.63 -27.54
CA GLU A 39 -5.49 -21.54 -26.74
C GLU A 39 -4.60 -21.43 -25.49
N THR A 40 -3.57 -20.61 -25.57
CA THR A 40 -2.88 -20.09 -24.40
C THR A 40 -3.76 -19.00 -23.76
N GLY A 41 -4.98 -19.33 -23.44
CA GLY A 41 -5.85 -18.59 -22.56
C GLY A 41 -5.58 -19.03 -21.13
N GLY A 42 -4.37 -18.92 -20.67
CA GLY A 42 -4.08 -18.91 -19.25
C GLY A 42 -4.59 -17.58 -18.72
N SER A 43 -5.82 -17.55 -18.22
CA SER A 43 -6.18 -16.56 -17.20
C SER A 43 -5.10 -16.67 -16.15
N LEU A 44 -4.28 -15.63 -16.00
CA LEU A 44 -3.41 -15.52 -14.83
C LEU A 44 -4.37 -15.57 -13.65
N LEU A 45 -4.42 -16.71 -12.96
CA LEU A 45 -5.22 -16.82 -11.75
C LEU A 45 -4.67 -15.77 -10.81
N GLN A 46 -5.49 -14.79 -10.48
CA GLN A 46 -5.12 -13.81 -9.47
C GLN A 46 -4.88 -14.55 -8.16
N ALA A 47 -3.80 -14.23 -7.48
CA ALA A 47 -3.52 -14.79 -6.16
C ALA A 47 -4.70 -14.54 -5.22
N ARG A 48 -5.12 -15.55 -4.47
CA ARG A 48 -6.20 -15.40 -3.47
C ARG A 48 -5.74 -14.59 -2.28
N VAL A 49 -4.45 -14.74 -1.94
CA VAL A 49 -3.75 -13.89 -0.97
C VAL A 49 -2.51 -13.37 -1.66
N GLU A 50 -2.38 -12.06 -1.70
CA GLU A 50 -1.24 -11.41 -2.32
C GLU A 50 -0.37 -10.69 -1.30
N ILE A 51 0.90 -10.49 -1.62
CA ILE A 51 1.77 -9.55 -0.92
C ILE A 51 1.34 -8.16 -1.39
N SER A 52 0.74 -7.35 -0.53
CA SER A 52 0.19 -6.04 -0.88
C SER A 52 1.21 -4.93 -0.69
N GLU A 53 2.01 -5.00 0.37
CA GLU A 53 2.99 -3.99 0.73
C GLU A 53 4.15 -4.62 1.51
N TYR A 54 5.35 -4.03 1.45
CA TYR A 54 6.45 -4.41 2.33
C TYR A 54 7.38 -3.23 2.60
N MET A 55 8.10 -3.28 3.74
CA MET A 55 9.11 -2.29 4.13
C MET A 55 10.37 -3.01 4.61
N THR A 56 11.49 -2.75 3.93
CA THR A 56 12.78 -3.45 4.17
C THR A 56 13.74 -2.68 5.08
N SER A 57 13.33 -1.54 5.59
CA SER A 57 14.08 -0.72 6.56
C SER A 57 13.10 0.16 7.32
N ASN A 58 12.57 -0.33 8.44
CA ASN A 58 11.62 0.35 9.30
C ASN A 58 12.31 0.78 10.60
N SER A 59 12.38 2.07 10.86
CA SER A 59 12.94 2.62 12.10
C SER A 59 11.99 3.55 12.86
N ALA A 60 10.91 4.01 12.21
CA ALA A 60 9.96 4.96 12.80
C ALA A 60 8.56 4.94 12.15
N ALA A 61 8.35 4.20 11.05
CA ALA A 61 7.11 4.30 10.28
C ALA A 61 5.95 3.51 10.90
N PHE A 62 6.19 2.24 11.25
CA PHE A 62 5.15 1.36 11.75
C PHE A 62 5.69 0.42 12.85
N PRO A 63 5.37 0.65 14.13
CA PRO A 63 5.80 -0.20 15.22
C PRO A 63 4.90 -1.43 15.37
N ASP A 64 5.43 -2.48 15.98
CA ASP A 64 4.64 -3.59 16.49
C ASP A 64 3.85 -3.19 17.77
N LYS A 65 3.11 -4.15 18.35
CA LYS A 65 2.34 -3.96 19.60
C LYS A 65 3.20 -3.57 20.82
N ASN A 66 4.52 -3.79 20.78
CA ASN A 66 5.46 -3.47 21.83
C ASN A 66 6.19 -2.12 21.58
N GLY A 67 5.86 -1.44 20.48
CA GLY A 67 6.52 -0.20 20.06
C GLY A 67 7.85 -0.40 19.36
N LEU A 68 8.21 -1.63 18.97
CA LEU A 68 9.44 -1.94 18.26
C LEU A 68 9.26 -1.80 16.75
N PHE A 69 10.27 -1.29 16.09
CA PHE A 69 10.29 -1.10 14.65
C PHE A 69 11.11 -2.21 13.99
N SER A 70 10.47 -3.01 13.16
CA SER A 70 11.08 -4.07 12.37
C SER A 70 10.59 -4.01 10.94
N ASP A 71 11.34 -4.58 10.01
CA ASP A 71 10.87 -4.78 8.65
C ASP A 71 9.55 -5.55 8.66
N TRP A 72 8.75 -5.39 7.63
CA TRP A 72 7.46 -6.06 7.60
C TRP A 72 6.99 -6.35 6.17
N VAL A 73 6.09 -7.31 6.08
CA VAL A 73 5.37 -7.70 4.86
C VAL A 73 3.89 -7.67 5.17
N GLU A 74 3.10 -7.12 4.29
CA GLU A 74 1.64 -7.17 4.38
C GLU A 74 1.06 -8.11 3.34
N LEU A 75 0.09 -8.91 3.78
CA LEU A 75 -0.73 -9.77 2.95
C LEU A 75 -2.15 -9.21 2.85
N HIS A 76 -2.77 -9.41 1.70
CA HIS A 76 -4.15 -9.03 1.44
C HIS A 76 -4.95 -10.23 0.91
N ASN A 77 -6.06 -10.56 1.55
CA ASN A 77 -7.02 -11.51 1.01
C ASN A 77 -7.88 -10.84 -0.06
N THR A 78 -7.63 -11.15 -1.32
CA THR A 78 -8.31 -10.53 -2.46
C THR A 78 -9.70 -11.13 -2.74
N THR A 79 -10.11 -12.13 -1.95
CA THR A 79 -11.38 -12.84 -2.16
C THR A 79 -12.49 -12.31 -1.26
N ASP A 80 -13.72 -12.69 -1.58
CA ASP A 80 -14.91 -12.42 -0.78
C ASP A 80 -15.18 -13.48 0.31
N GLY A 81 -14.24 -14.42 0.51
CA GLY A 81 -14.30 -15.50 1.49
C GLY A 81 -13.13 -15.53 2.45
N ARG A 82 -13.28 -16.31 3.51
CA ARG A 82 -12.24 -16.55 4.51
C ARG A 82 -11.17 -17.48 3.96
N ILE A 83 -9.91 -17.23 4.29
CA ILE A 83 -8.79 -18.11 3.97
C ILE A 83 -8.05 -18.48 5.26
N SER A 84 -7.87 -19.79 5.50
CA SER A 84 -7.02 -20.26 6.59
C SER A 84 -5.56 -20.24 6.16
N LEU A 85 -4.72 -19.56 6.92
CA LEU A 85 -3.26 -19.53 6.71
C LEU A 85 -2.53 -20.67 7.45
N GLY A 86 -3.24 -21.57 8.11
CA GLY A 86 -2.65 -22.74 8.77
C GLY A 86 -1.86 -23.58 7.78
N GLY A 87 -0.54 -23.75 8.04
CA GLY A 87 0.38 -24.48 7.17
C GLY A 87 0.89 -23.69 5.96
N TRP A 88 0.50 -22.43 5.79
CA TRP A 88 1.09 -21.53 4.83
C TRP A 88 2.48 -21.08 5.28
N ALA A 89 3.28 -20.57 4.36
CA ALA A 89 4.64 -20.13 4.62
C ALA A 89 4.96 -18.80 3.92
N LEU A 90 5.74 -17.97 4.59
CA LEU A 90 6.41 -16.81 4.00
C LEU A 90 7.91 -17.08 3.96
N THR A 91 8.59 -16.77 2.86
CA THR A 91 10.03 -17.02 2.70
C THR A 91 10.73 -15.86 1.99
N ASP A 92 11.94 -15.53 2.44
CA ASP A 92 12.87 -14.59 1.79
C ASP A 92 13.75 -15.25 0.71
N GLY A 93 13.48 -16.54 0.42
CA GLY A 93 14.28 -17.37 -0.48
C GLY A 93 15.37 -18.18 0.24
N ASN A 94 15.76 -17.84 1.47
CA ASN A 94 16.74 -18.57 2.29
C ASN A 94 16.09 -19.22 3.51
N THR A 95 15.25 -18.48 4.22
CA THR A 95 14.52 -18.93 5.40
C THR A 95 13.03 -19.06 5.06
N THR A 96 12.37 -20.02 5.70
CA THR A 96 10.94 -20.26 5.53
C THR A 96 10.26 -20.24 6.89
N TRP A 97 9.41 -19.26 7.10
CA TRP A 97 8.59 -19.11 8.29
C TRP A 97 7.18 -19.63 8.05
N LEU A 98 6.65 -20.42 8.98
CA LEU A 98 5.31 -20.99 8.91
C LEU A 98 4.31 -20.12 9.68
N PHE A 99 3.18 -19.82 9.04
CA PHE A 99 2.11 -19.08 9.71
C PHE A 99 1.54 -19.89 10.89
N PRO A 100 1.29 -19.23 12.03
CA PRO A 100 0.47 -19.81 13.07
C PRO A 100 -0.95 -20.08 12.54
N SER A 101 -1.74 -20.85 13.29
CA SER A 101 -3.16 -21.03 12.94
C SER A 101 -3.88 -19.68 12.97
N ARG A 102 -4.15 -19.13 11.80
CA ARG A 102 -4.76 -17.83 11.56
C ARG A 102 -5.76 -17.93 10.42
N THR A 103 -6.91 -17.30 10.56
CA THR A 103 -7.84 -17.04 9.47
C THR A 103 -7.72 -15.60 9.03
N LEU A 104 -7.68 -15.40 7.73
CA LEU A 104 -7.70 -14.09 7.08
C LEU A 104 -9.11 -13.88 6.53
N GLU A 105 -9.81 -12.87 7.04
CA GLU A 105 -11.20 -12.57 6.61
C GLU A 105 -11.21 -12.05 5.16
N ALA A 106 -12.41 -12.00 4.56
CA ALA A 106 -12.58 -11.44 3.21
C ALA A 106 -12.09 -9.98 3.16
N GLY A 107 -11.19 -9.65 2.23
CA GLY A 107 -10.62 -8.31 2.08
C GLY A 107 -9.68 -7.87 3.22
N GLU A 108 -9.35 -8.75 4.17
CA GLU A 108 -8.47 -8.40 5.30
C GLU A 108 -7.02 -8.22 4.84
N TYR A 109 -6.36 -7.21 5.43
CA TYR A 109 -4.93 -6.98 5.37
C TYR A 109 -4.27 -7.51 6.64
N LEU A 110 -3.12 -8.18 6.52
CA LEU A 110 -2.38 -8.78 7.62
C LEU A 110 -0.90 -8.44 7.53
N VAL A 111 -0.40 -7.73 8.53
CA VAL A 111 1.03 -7.43 8.63
C VAL A 111 1.77 -8.56 9.36
N VAL A 112 2.90 -8.98 8.79
CA VAL A 112 3.88 -9.89 9.38
C VAL A 112 5.18 -9.12 9.55
N PHE A 113 5.67 -8.99 10.78
CA PHE A 113 6.96 -8.39 11.06
C PHE A 113 8.10 -9.37 10.76
N CYS A 114 9.17 -8.89 10.16
CA CYS A 114 10.35 -9.66 9.80
C CYS A 114 11.51 -9.24 10.71
N ASP A 115 11.47 -9.62 11.99
CA ASP A 115 12.44 -9.20 13.00
C ASP A 115 13.61 -10.19 13.18
N GLY A 116 13.51 -11.37 12.57
CA GLY A 116 14.52 -12.41 12.60
C GLY A 116 14.55 -13.22 13.91
N ASP A 117 13.54 -13.08 14.79
CA ASP A 117 13.52 -13.83 16.03
C ASP A 117 12.36 -14.85 16.14
N GLY A 118 11.28 -14.64 15.41
CA GLY A 118 10.18 -15.59 15.26
C GLY A 118 9.43 -15.97 16.52
N LYS A 119 9.59 -15.22 17.63
CA LYS A 119 9.06 -15.61 18.95
C LYS A 119 7.61 -15.22 19.16
N ASP A 120 7.22 -14.06 18.62
CA ASP A 120 5.85 -13.59 18.69
C ASP A 120 5.04 -14.13 17.48
N PRO A 121 3.74 -14.38 17.64
CA PRO A 121 2.87 -14.62 16.50
C PRO A 121 2.96 -13.49 15.49
N LEU A 122 2.98 -13.79 14.19
CA LEU A 122 3.16 -12.84 13.09
C LEU A 122 4.52 -12.10 13.10
N HIS A 123 5.53 -12.70 13.69
CA HIS A 123 6.92 -12.29 13.58
C HIS A 123 7.70 -13.41 12.90
N ALA A 124 8.24 -13.13 11.72
CA ALA A 124 9.02 -14.09 10.96
C ALA A 124 10.46 -14.17 11.48
N ASP A 125 11.07 -15.36 11.39
CA ASP A 125 12.43 -15.65 11.82
C ASP A 125 13.52 -15.23 10.82
N PHE A 126 13.19 -14.32 9.91
CA PHE A 126 14.09 -13.68 8.95
C PHE A 126 13.91 -12.17 8.93
N ARG A 127 14.88 -11.46 8.33
CA ARG A 127 14.84 -10.02 8.08
C ARG A 127 14.91 -9.76 6.58
N LEU A 128 14.32 -8.66 6.11
CA LEU A 128 14.43 -8.23 4.72
C LEU A 128 15.71 -7.42 4.51
N LYS A 129 16.26 -7.48 3.30
CA LYS A 129 17.44 -6.68 2.94
C LYS A 129 17.02 -5.32 2.41
N ALA A 130 17.48 -4.24 3.03
CA ALA A 130 17.26 -2.88 2.57
C ALA A 130 17.73 -2.63 1.12
N ALA A 131 18.76 -3.38 0.67
CA ALA A 131 19.25 -3.31 -0.70
C ALA A 131 18.32 -3.98 -1.72
N GLY A 132 17.29 -4.71 -1.28
CA GLY A 132 16.40 -5.48 -2.15
C GLY A 132 17.08 -6.68 -2.79
N GLY A 133 16.46 -7.19 -3.87
CA GLY A 133 16.98 -8.31 -4.66
C GLY A 133 16.67 -9.68 -4.08
N GLU A 134 15.90 -9.78 -3.01
CA GLU A 134 15.44 -11.05 -2.44
C GLU A 134 14.16 -11.52 -3.11
N THR A 135 14.00 -12.82 -3.23
CA THR A 135 12.72 -13.41 -3.66
C THR A 135 11.83 -13.63 -2.45
N LEU A 136 10.90 -12.73 -2.23
CA LEU A 136 9.87 -12.85 -1.21
C LEU A 136 8.71 -13.67 -1.80
N SER A 137 8.34 -14.78 -1.16
CA SER A 137 7.28 -15.66 -1.66
C SER A 137 6.33 -16.08 -0.55
N LEU A 138 5.05 -16.07 -0.87
CA LEU A 138 3.97 -16.66 -0.07
C LEU A 138 3.63 -18.02 -0.67
N LYS A 139 3.62 -19.06 0.16
CA LYS A 139 3.27 -20.43 -0.25
C LYS A 139 2.04 -20.89 0.51
N ASP A 140 1.17 -21.60 -0.17
CA ASP A 140 0.00 -22.23 0.47
C ASP A 140 0.39 -23.48 1.27
N SER A 141 -0.59 -24.10 1.94
CA SER A 141 -0.38 -25.28 2.78
C SER A 141 0.06 -26.54 2.01
N SER A 142 -0.03 -26.53 0.67
CA SER A 142 0.50 -27.60 -0.20
C SER A 142 1.95 -27.33 -0.64
N GLY A 143 2.50 -26.15 -0.29
CA GLY A 143 3.82 -25.68 -0.70
C GLY A 143 3.84 -25.02 -2.08
N GLN A 144 2.68 -24.82 -2.73
CA GLN A 144 2.58 -24.09 -3.99
C GLN A 144 2.77 -22.60 -3.74
N VAL A 145 3.46 -21.93 -4.67
CA VAL A 145 3.61 -20.46 -4.60
C VAL A 145 2.26 -19.84 -4.93
N GLU A 146 1.69 -19.16 -3.96
CA GLU A 146 0.47 -18.37 -4.10
C GLU A 146 0.77 -16.99 -4.70
N ASP A 147 1.80 -16.33 -4.18
CA ASP A 147 2.30 -15.04 -4.68
C ASP A 147 3.80 -14.89 -4.45
N SER A 148 4.46 -14.11 -5.29
CA SER A 148 5.90 -13.90 -5.18
C SER A 148 6.32 -12.58 -5.81
N THR A 149 7.37 -11.96 -5.26
CA THR A 149 8.01 -10.79 -5.84
C THR A 149 9.51 -10.79 -5.58
N VAL A 150 10.28 -10.06 -6.38
CA VAL A 150 11.65 -9.69 -6.03
C VAL A 150 11.61 -8.33 -5.38
N THR A 151 12.12 -8.22 -4.15
CA THR A 151 12.11 -6.96 -3.40
C THR A 151 12.96 -5.91 -4.10
N ILE A 152 12.49 -4.66 -4.11
CA ILE A 152 13.25 -3.51 -4.63
C ILE A 152 14.06 -2.86 -3.51
N GLN A 153 15.13 -2.13 -3.86
CA GLN A 153 15.86 -1.31 -2.90
C GLN A 153 14.96 -0.17 -2.42
N LEU A 154 14.90 0.04 -1.09
CA LEU A 154 14.08 1.09 -0.48
C LEU A 154 14.92 1.98 0.44
N GLN A 155 14.49 3.22 0.60
CA GLN A 155 15.00 4.10 1.66
C GLN A 155 14.38 3.71 3.00
N THR A 156 15.01 4.11 4.10
CA THR A 156 14.47 3.89 5.45
C THR A 156 13.11 4.57 5.61
N ASN A 157 12.14 3.83 6.17
CA ASN A 157 10.75 4.24 6.36
C ASN A 157 9.96 4.51 5.06
N VAL A 158 10.43 4.00 3.94
CA VAL A 158 9.72 3.95 2.66
C VAL A 158 9.29 2.51 2.42
N SER A 159 8.06 2.31 2.00
CA SER A 159 7.51 1.00 1.65
C SER A 159 7.50 0.79 0.13
N ALA A 160 7.33 -0.46 -0.28
CA ALA A 160 6.96 -0.82 -1.64
C ALA A 160 5.50 -1.28 -1.65
N VAL A 161 4.67 -0.59 -2.40
CA VAL A 161 3.25 -0.89 -2.56
C VAL A 161 2.97 -1.59 -3.87
N ARG A 162 2.06 -2.57 -3.86
CA ARG A 162 1.64 -3.29 -5.07
C ARG A 162 0.80 -2.40 -5.97
N THR A 163 1.12 -2.42 -7.25
CA THR A 163 0.31 -1.84 -8.34
C THR A 163 0.08 -2.89 -9.42
N GLN A 164 -0.73 -2.57 -10.43
CA GLN A 164 -0.90 -3.45 -11.60
C GLN A 164 0.40 -3.68 -12.38
N ALA A 165 1.35 -2.77 -12.31
CA ALA A 165 2.65 -2.85 -13.00
C ALA A 165 3.75 -3.50 -12.15
N GLY A 166 3.45 -3.93 -10.92
CA GLY A 166 4.41 -4.43 -9.94
C GLY A 166 4.52 -3.53 -8.73
N PHE A 167 5.61 -3.66 -7.98
CA PHE A 167 5.85 -2.87 -6.78
C PHE A 167 6.51 -1.54 -7.10
N VAL A 168 6.06 -0.47 -6.43
CA VAL A 168 6.63 0.88 -6.52
C VAL A 168 6.87 1.45 -5.12
N GLU A 169 7.85 2.34 -4.99
CA GLU A 169 8.12 3.04 -3.74
C GLU A 169 6.95 3.93 -3.33
N SER A 170 6.66 3.97 -2.03
CA SER A 170 5.70 4.87 -1.41
C SER A 170 6.24 5.43 -0.09
N ALA A 171 6.24 6.75 0.04
CA ALA A 171 6.47 7.43 1.32
C ALA A 171 5.24 7.36 2.24
N HIS A 172 4.09 6.93 1.72
CA HIS A 172 2.82 6.79 2.42
C HIS A 172 2.52 5.30 2.59
N SER A 173 3.13 4.68 3.60
CA SER A 173 2.80 3.29 3.94
C SER A 173 1.38 3.18 4.50
N THR A 174 0.69 2.09 4.16
CA THR A 174 -0.73 1.88 4.48
C THR A 174 -1.01 0.58 5.25
N PRO A 175 -0.19 0.22 6.27
CA PRO A 175 -0.32 -1.09 6.92
C PRO A 175 -1.72 -1.30 7.52
N GLY A 176 -2.39 -2.36 7.08
CA GLY A 176 -3.78 -2.69 7.45
C GLY A 176 -4.85 -2.08 6.55
N TYR A 177 -4.46 -1.35 5.50
CA TYR A 177 -5.39 -0.61 4.63
C TYR A 177 -5.00 -0.73 3.15
N PRO A 178 -5.94 -0.43 2.22
CA PRO A 178 -5.63 -0.40 0.79
C PRO A 178 -4.51 0.60 0.44
N ASN A 179 -3.69 0.27 -0.54
CA ASN A 179 -2.62 1.12 -1.08
C ASN A 179 -3.18 2.30 -1.91
N THR A 180 -3.98 3.16 -1.29
CA THR A 180 -4.64 4.34 -1.88
C THR A 180 -4.53 5.54 -0.96
N ASP A 181 -4.82 6.73 -1.46
CA ASP A 181 -4.86 7.94 -0.62
C ASP A 181 -5.92 7.84 0.49
N GLU A 182 -7.07 7.19 0.21
CA GLU A 182 -8.12 6.94 1.20
C GLU A 182 -7.65 5.93 2.25
N GLY A 183 -6.94 4.88 1.83
CA GLY A 183 -6.34 3.90 2.74
C GLY A 183 -5.29 4.55 3.64
N TYR A 184 -4.45 5.42 3.09
CA TYR A 184 -3.48 6.18 3.88
C TYR A 184 -4.16 7.12 4.88
N ALA A 185 -5.21 7.84 4.47
CA ALA A 185 -5.99 8.68 5.37
C ALA A 185 -6.65 7.86 6.50
N ALA A 186 -7.18 6.68 6.18
CA ALA A 186 -7.76 5.77 7.16
C ALA A 186 -6.70 5.24 8.15
N TYR A 187 -5.52 4.86 7.64
CA TYR A 187 -4.37 4.46 8.47
C TYR A 187 -3.96 5.59 9.43
N LEU A 188 -3.78 6.82 8.91
CA LEU A 188 -3.44 7.97 9.75
C LEU A 188 -4.49 8.25 10.81
N ALA A 189 -5.78 8.09 10.50
CA ALA A 189 -6.86 8.31 11.46
C ALA A 189 -6.80 7.36 12.67
N THR A 190 -6.20 6.16 12.51
CA THR A 190 -5.97 5.25 13.65
C THR A 190 -4.76 5.63 14.49
N ARG A 191 -3.81 6.34 13.91
CA ARG A 191 -2.60 6.81 14.62
C ARG A 191 -2.76 8.17 15.27
N THR A 192 -3.56 9.03 14.65
CA THR A 192 -4.05 10.22 15.30
C THR A 192 -5.18 9.78 16.23
N GLY A 193 -4.86 9.46 17.48
CA GLY A 193 -5.89 9.31 18.51
C GLY A 193 -6.88 10.45 18.37
N THR A 194 -8.15 10.21 18.64
CA THR A 194 -9.12 11.31 18.83
C THR A 194 -8.42 12.32 19.72
N ALA A 195 -8.21 13.54 19.21
CA ALA A 195 -7.47 14.56 19.94
C ALA A 195 -8.10 14.64 21.32
N GLY A 196 -7.43 14.06 22.32
CA GLY A 196 -7.87 14.09 23.70
C GLY A 196 -7.95 15.55 24.18
N ALA A 197 -8.49 15.75 25.35
CA ALA A 197 -8.47 17.08 25.98
C ALA A 197 -7.03 17.63 26.06
N VAL A 198 -6.03 16.76 26.11
CA VAL A 198 -4.61 17.11 26.20
C VAL A 198 -3.89 16.68 24.93
N VAL A 199 -3.11 17.58 24.36
CA VAL A 199 -2.30 17.36 23.15
C VAL A 199 -0.86 17.78 23.37
N LEU A 200 0.08 17.17 22.67
CA LEU A 200 1.45 17.69 22.54
C LEU A 200 1.38 18.99 21.75
N ASN A 201 1.84 20.10 22.36
CA ASN A 201 1.80 21.42 21.75
C ASN A 201 3.14 21.81 21.14
N GLU A 202 4.24 21.55 21.85
CA GLU A 202 5.58 21.87 21.39
C GLU A 202 6.59 20.81 21.87
N VAL A 203 7.61 20.56 21.06
CA VAL A 203 8.75 19.71 21.40
C VAL A 203 10.02 20.48 21.08
N MET A 204 10.90 20.68 22.08
CA MET A 204 12.23 21.27 21.92
C MET A 204 13.29 20.19 22.20
N ALA A 205 13.84 19.60 21.13
CA ALA A 205 14.83 18.53 21.23
C ALA A 205 16.28 19.03 21.36
N LYS A 206 16.50 20.33 21.36
CA LYS A 206 17.80 20.96 21.64
C LYS A 206 17.56 22.37 22.15
N ASN A 207 17.36 22.49 23.45
CA ASN A 207 17.18 23.76 24.12
C ASN A 207 18.54 24.29 24.62
N THR A 208 18.98 25.45 24.15
CA THR A 208 20.23 26.05 24.58
C THR A 208 20.07 27.46 25.16
N ILE A 209 18.97 28.14 24.84
CA ILE A 209 18.72 29.54 25.25
C ILE A 209 17.24 29.91 25.34
N THR A 210 16.31 29.03 24.96
CA THR A 210 14.91 29.45 24.76
C THR A 210 14.14 29.50 26.06
N LEU A 211 14.13 28.42 26.83
CA LEU A 211 13.37 28.31 28.08
C LEU A 211 14.26 27.66 29.15
N PRO A 212 14.69 28.42 30.17
CA PRO A 212 15.42 27.84 31.29
C PRO A 212 14.44 27.13 32.25
N ASP A 213 14.92 26.11 32.95
CA ASP A 213 14.24 25.52 34.10
C ASP A 213 14.42 26.36 35.36
N GLY A 214 13.89 25.86 36.53
CA GLY A 214 13.99 26.55 37.82
C GLY A 214 15.40 26.77 38.34
N ASP A 215 16.38 26.05 37.83
CA ASP A 215 17.80 26.15 38.18
C ASP A 215 18.61 26.99 37.18
N GLY A 216 17.94 27.54 36.16
CA GLY A 216 18.56 28.36 35.10
C GLY A 216 19.30 27.54 34.03
N THR A 217 19.11 26.23 34.00
CA THR A 217 19.61 25.37 32.91
C THR A 217 18.61 25.31 31.75
N TYR A 218 19.06 24.83 30.60
CA TYR A 218 18.23 24.78 29.39
C TYR A 218 18.02 23.32 28.94
N PRO A 219 17.24 22.52 29.69
CA PRO A 219 16.93 21.15 29.28
C PRO A 219 16.02 21.14 28.07
N ASP A 220 16.06 20.06 27.31
CA ASP A 220 15.04 19.76 26.30
C ASP A 220 13.67 19.64 26.98
N TYR A 221 12.60 19.99 26.28
CA TYR A 221 11.27 19.94 26.87
C TYR A 221 10.18 19.49 25.89
N VAL A 222 9.10 19.04 26.46
CA VAL A 222 7.83 18.78 25.79
C VAL A 222 6.76 19.62 26.48
N GLU A 223 6.02 20.38 25.69
CA GLU A 223 4.85 21.11 26.17
C GLU A 223 3.57 20.36 25.84
N VAL A 224 2.69 20.26 26.82
CA VAL A 224 1.35 19.70 26.66
C VAL A 224 0.31 20.80 26.86
N LEU A 225 -0.70 20.83 25.99
CA LEU A 225 -1.79 21.79 26.01
C LEU A 225 -3.10 21.08 26.36
N ASN A 226 -3.77 21.53 27.42
CA ASN A 226 -5.16 21.18 27.68
C ASN A 226 -6.08 22.05 26.81
N ARG A 227 -6.79 21.41 25.87
CA ARG A 227 -7.73 22.07 24.94
C ARG A 227 -9.17 22.10 25.44
N SER A 228 -9.43 21.54 26.63
CA SER A 228 -10.74 21.58 27.24
C SER A 228 -10.85 22.76 28.22
N ASP A 229 -12.08 23.11 28.57
CA ASP A 229 -12.37 24.15 29.55
C ASP A 229 -12.29 23.62 30.99
N GLU A 230 -12.02 22.30 31.16
CA GLU A 230 -11.96 21.65 32.47
C GLU A 230 -10.56 21.17 32.82
N PRO A 231 -10.15 21.12 34.08
CA PRO A 231 -8.89 20.54 34.51
C PRO A 231 -8.79 19.07 34.11
N VAL A 232 -7.62 18.65 33.62
CA VAL A 232 -7.34 17.25 33.27
C VAL A 232 -6.30 16.68 34.21
N ASP A 233 -6.60 15.52 34.79
CA ASP A 233 -5.66 14.77 35.60
C ASP A 233 -4.74 13.96 34.66
N LEU A 234 -3.44 14.27 34.67
CA LEU A 234 -2.44 13.60 33.80
C LEU A 234 -1.94 12.27 34.37
N ARG A 235 -2.41 11.80 35.50
CA ARG A 235 -2.02 10.51 36.05
C ARG A 235 -2.48 9.39 35.11
N GLY A 236 -1.53 8.54 34.67
CA GLY A 236 -1.79 7.43 33.76
C GLY A 236 -1.74 7.81 32.26
N TYR A 237 -1.43 9.05 31.92
CA TYR A 237 -0.98 9.39 30.58
C TYR A 237 0.46 8.94 30.41
N GLY A 238 0.78 8.30 29.27
CA GLY A 238 2.09 7.82 28.90
C GLY A 238 2.50 8.30 27.51
#